data_e0326256e48a2c8d1e4b7a3be13ee9c8
#
_entry.id   e0326256e48a2c8d1e4b7a3be13ee9c8
#
_cell.length_a   1.000
_cell.length_b   1.000
_cell.length_c   1.000
_cell.angle_alpha   90.00
_cell.angle_beta   90.00
_cell.angle_gamma   90.00
#
_symmetry.space_group_name_H-M   'P 1'
#
loop_
_entity.id
_entity.type
_entity.pdbx_description
1 polymer ?
#
loop_
_entity_poly.entity_id
_entity_poly.type
_entity_poly.pdbx_seq_one_letter_code
_entity_poly.pdbx_strand_id
1 'polypeptide(L)'
;MDANFFRVRFDRLTQLQQKYLRAMAELGSGPYQTGDIAATLGVEAAAVATVRQQLINKGMVWSQRHGETAFTVPLFDEFMRRQMPNLQKHKPRRRAH
;
A
#
# COMPACT_ATOMS: atom_id res chain seq x y z
N MET A 1 7.03 -18.91 -9.64
CA MET A 1 6.74 -18.21 -8.37
C MET A 1 5.45 -18.75 -7.79
N ASP A 2 5.49 -19.13 -6.55
CA ASP A 2 4.32 -19.68 -5.89
C ASP A 2 3.33 -18.57 -5.57
N ALA A 3 2.14 -18.65 -6.15
CA ALA A 3 1.10 -17.66 -5.88
C ALA A 3 0.73 -17.60 -4.41
N ASN A 4 0.87 -18.72 -3.71
CA ASN A 4 0.57 -18.79 -2.29
C ASN A 4 1.52 -17.92 -1.46
N PHE A 5 2.74 -17.73 -1.91
CA PHE A 5 3.72 -16.89 -1.24
C PHE A 5 3.19 -15.45 -1.08
N PHE A 6 2.60 -14.92 -2.15
CA PHE A 6 2.03 -13.57 -2.12
C PHE A 6 0.69 -13.56 -1.41
N ARG A 7 -0.13 -14.58 -1.63
CA ARG A 7 -1.48 -14.64 -1.09
C ARG A 7 -1.48 -14.65 0.44
N VAL A 8 -0.58 -15.41 1.03
CA VAL A 8 -0.49 -15.47 2.49
C VAL A 8 -0.21 -14.08 3.07
N ARG A 9 0.66 -13.33 2.42
CA ARG A 9 0.97 -11.98 2.88
C ARG A 9 -0.18 -11.03 2.68
N PHE A 10 -0.84 -11.12 1.52
CA PHE A 10 -1.97 -10.27 1.19
C PHE A 10 -3.13 -10.48 2.17
N ASP A 11 -3.39 -11.72 2.53
CA ASP A 11 -4.52 -12.05 3.40
C ASP A 11 -4.35 -11.52 4.83
N ARG A 12 -3.14 -11.13 5.20
CA ARG A 12 -2.88 -10.56 6.52
C ARG A 12 -3.03 -9.05 6.56
N LEU A 13 -3.35 -8.45 5.44
CA LEU A 13 -3.44 -6.99 5.34
C LEU A 13 -4.85 -6.51 5.63
N THR A 14 -4.95 -5.37 6.31
CA THR A 14 -6.23 -4.69 6.42
C THR A 14 -6.57 -4.08 5.07
N GLN A 15 -7.83 -3.64 4.93
CA GLN A 15 -8.28 -3.05 3.68
C GLN A 15 -7.46 -1.81 3.32
N LEU A 16 -7.21 -0.95 4.29
CA LEU A 16 -6.43 0.27 4.02
C LEU A 16 -4.98 -0.05 3.72
N GLN A 17 -4.42 -1.07 4.36
CA GLN A 17 -3.06 -1.52 4.05
C GLN A 17 -2.98 -2.05 2.62
N GLN A 18 -3.99 -2.78 2.17
CA GLN A 18 -4.07 -3.25 0.79
C GLN A 18 -4.08 -2.07 -0.17
N LYS A 19 -4.88 -1.06 0.13
CA LYS A 19 -4.98 0.12 -0.72
C LYS A 19 -3.67 0.89 -0.77
N TYR A 20 -2.97 0.96 0.35
CA TYR A 20 -1.66 1.62 0.42
C TYR A 20 -0.69 0.94 -0.56
N LEU A 21 -0.58 -0.39 -0.47
CA LEU A 21 0.33 -1.12 -1.34
C LEU A 21 -0.10 -1.04 -2.80
N ARG A 22 -1.41 -1.04 -3.05
CA ARG A 22 -1.89 -0.89 -4.42
C ARG A 22 -1.56 0.50 -4.97
N ALA A 23 -1.64 1.52 -4.14
CA ALA A 23 -1.27 2.88 -4.55
C ALA A 23 0.21 2.95 -4.90
N MET A 24 1.06 2.29 -4.12
CA MET A 24 2.47 2.19 -4.46
C MET A 24 2.64 1.55 -5.84
N ALA A 25 1.94 0.46 -6.08
CA ALA A 25 2.03 -0.24 -7.37
C ALA A 25 1.54 0.64 -8.52
N GLU A 26 0.57 1.52 -8.25
CA GLU A 26 0.06 2.43 -9.25
C GLU A 26 1.08 3.48 -9.65
N LEU A 27 1.90 3.90 -8.69
CA LEU A 27 2.89 4.96 -8.92
C LEU A 27 4.14 4.48 -9.68
N GLY A 28 4.18 3.21 -10.05
CA GLY A 28 5.28 2.68 -10.85
C GLY A 28 6.39 2.09 -10.00
N SER A 29 7.65 2.26 -10.44
CA SER A 29 8.78 1.75 -9.68
C SER A 29 9.14 2.70 -8.56
N GLY A 30 9.50 2.13 -7.41
CA GLY A 30 9.87 2.93 -6.25
C GLY A 30 11.28 3.45 -6.29
N PRO A 31 11.74 4.03 -5.20
CA PRO A 31 10.99 4.21 -3.95
C PRO A 31 9.87 5.24 -4.08
N TYR A 32 8.93 5.19 -3.16
CA TYR A 32 7.70 5.98 -3.24
C TYR A 32 7.66 7.00 -2.10
N GLN A 33 7.23 8.22 -2.43
CA GLN A 33 7.07 9.26 -1.43
C GLN A 33 5.75 9.10 -0.71
N THR A 34 5.76 9.23 0.61
CA THR A 34 4.55 9.11 1.42
C THR A 34 3.48 10.11 0.99
N GLY A 35 3.90 11.33 0.64
CA GLY A 35 2.96 12.34 0.16
C GLY A 35 2.26 11.95 -1.13
N ASP A 36 2.98 11.29 -2.03
CA ASP A 36 2.40 10.83 -3.29
C ASP A 36 1.39 9.72 -3.05
N ILE A 37 1.70 8.83 -2.10
CA ILE A 37 0.77 7.76 -1.75
C ILE A 37 -0.49 8.34 -1.14
N ALA A 38 -0.34 9.32 -0.24
CA ALA A 38 -1.48 9.97 0.39
C ALA A 38 -2.38 10.63 -0.66
N ALA A 39 -1.79 11.34 -1.60
CA ALA A 39 -2.54 11.99 -2.66
C ALA A 39 -3.25 10.97 -3.53
N THR A 40 -2.58 9.89 -3.87
CA THR A 40 -3.14 8.84 -4.70
C THR A 40 -4.34 8.18 -4.03
N LEU A 41 -4.25 7.97 -2.70
CA LEU A 41 -5.35 7.36 -1.95
C LEU A 41 -6.44 8.34 -1.56
N GLY A 42 -6.14 9.63 -1.56
CA GLY A 42 -7.09 10.63 -1.13
C GLY A 42 -7.27 10.65 0.39
N VAL A 43 -6.19 10.39 1.13
CA VAL A 43 -6.23 10.38 2.59
C VAL A 43 -5.22 11.39 3.13
N GLU A 44 -5.37 11.71 4.40
CA GLU A 44 -4.47 12.64 5.05
C GLU A 44 -3.13 12.01 5.35
N ALA A 45 -2.10 12.85 5.43
CA ALA A 45 -0.74 12.38 5.68
C ALA A 45 -0.63 11.61 6.99
N ALA A 46 -1.37 12.04 8.01
CA ALA A 46 -1.33 11.36 9.31
C ALA A 46 -1.83 9.92 9.21
N ALA A 47 -2.91 9.71 8.45
CA ALA A 47 -3.45 8.36 8.25
C ALA A 47 -2.45 7.48 7.50
N VAL A 48 -1.81 8.05 6.49
CA VAL A 48 -0.83 7.32 5.71
C VAL A 48 0.38 6.95 6.57
N ALA A 49 0.82 7.86 7.43
CA ALA A 49 1.96 7.59 8.31
C ALA A 49 1.69 6.39 9.23
N THR A 50 0.46 6.30 9.75
CA THR A 50 0.08 5.17 10.61
C THR A 50 0.11 3.87 9.83
N VAL A 51 -0.48 3.85 8.64
CA VAL A 51 -0.51 2.64 7.80
C VAL A 51 0.89 2.25 7.39
N ARG A 52 1.73 3.23 7.05
CA ARG A 52 3.12 2.99 6.68
C ARG A 52 3.85 2.24 7.80
N GLN A 53 3.68 2.72 9.04
CA GLN A 53 4.35 2.07 10.16
C GLN A 53 3.84 0.66 10.37
N GLN A 54 2.54 0.44 10.20
CA GLN A 54 1.98 -0.90 10.32
C GLN A 54 2.57 -1.83 9.26
N LEU A 55 2.73 -1.34 8.04
CA LEU A 55 3.29 -2.16 6.97
C LEU A 55 4.77 -2.44 7.17
N ILE A 56 5.51 -1.49 7.75
CA ILE A 56 6.89 -1.72 8.12
C ILE A 56 6.96 -2.82 9.17
N ASN A 57 6.09 -2.75 10.17
CA ASN A 57 6.06 -3.76 11.23
C ASN A 57 5.70 -5.14 10.71
N LYS A 58 4.90 -5.22 9.66
CA LYS A 58 4.54 -6.49 9.02
C LYS A 58 5.59 -6.98 8.02
N GLY A 59 6.64 -6.19 7.80
CA GLY A 59 7.70 -6.57 6.87
C GLY A 59 7.32 -6.44 5.41
N MET A 60 6.29 -5.67 5.09
CA MET A 60 5.82 -5.51 3.71
C MET A 60 6.50 -4.37 2.98
N VAL A 61 6.90 -3.35 3.71
CA VAL A 61 7.63 -2.21 3.13
C VAL A 61 8.78 -1.87 4.05
N TRP A 62 9.74 -1.12 3.52
CA TRP A 62 10.83 -0.58 4.32
C TRP A 62 11.09 0.85 3.89
N SER A 63 11.76 1.60 4.74
CA SER A 63 12.03 3.00 4.50
C SER A 63 13.52 3.23 4.56
N GLN A 64 14.12 3.60 3.44
CA GLN A 64 15.54 3.91 3.39
C GLN A 64 15.79 5.35 3.81
N ARG A 65 14.86 6.23 3.46
CA ARG A 65 14.94 7.64 3.80
C ARG A 65 13.63 8.10 4.39
N HIS A 66 13.71 9.14 5.20
CA HIS A 66 12.50 9.72 5.80
C HIS A 66 11.51 10.09 4.70
N GLY A 67 10.27 9.69 4.88
CA GLY A 67 9.20 10.01 3.93
C GLY A 67 9.10 9.09 2.72
N GLU A 68 9.97 8.08 2.63
CA GLU A 68 9.94 7.13 1.51
C GLU A 68 9.54 5.76 1.99
N THR A 69 8.94 4.98 1.07
CA THR A 69 8.75 3.55 1.30
C THR A 69 9.05 2.80 0.01
N ALA A 70 9.42 1.54 0.16
CA ALA A 70 9.66 0.64 -0.96
C ALA A 70 9.16 -0.73 -0.57
N PHE A 71 8.81 -1.54 -1.57
CA PHE A 71 8.38 -2.91 -1.32
C PHE A 71 9.55 -3.74 -0.78
N THR A 72 9.29 -4.49 0.28
CA THR A 72 10.26 -5.45 0.79
C THR A 72 10.25 -6.73 -0.05
N VAL A 73 9.07 -7.12 -0.52
CA VAL A 73 8.87 -8.37 -1.25
C VAL A 73 8.95 -8.10 -2.74
N PRO A 74 9.95 -8.66 -3.46
CA PRO A 74 10.05 -8.45 -4.90
C PRO A 74 8.81 -8.92 -5.63
N LEU A 75 8.42 -8.19 -6.66
CA LEU A 75 7.29 -8.50 -7.54
C LEU A 75 5.93 -8.43 -6.86
N PHE A 76 5.88 -7.96 -5.61
CA PHE A 76 4.60 -7.82 -4.94
C PHE A 76 3.75 -6.74 -5.59
N ASP A 77 4.37 -5.74 -6.21
CA ASP A 77 3.64 -4.73 -6.97
C ASP A 77 2.84 -5.34 -8.11
N GLU A 78 3.44 -6.30 -8.82
CA GLU A 78 2.73 -7.00 -9.91
C GLU A 78 1.57 -7.80 -9.36
N PHE A 79 1.80 -8.49 -8.24
CA PHE A 79 0.73 -9.25 -7.59
C PHE A 79 -0.41 -8.32 -7.20
N MET A 80 -0.09 -7.16 -6.63
CA MET A 80 -1.12 -6.21 -6.21
C MET A 80 -1.95 -5.72 -7.39
N ARG A 81 -1.31 -5.45 -8.53
CA ARG A 81 -2.04 -5.02 -9.70
C ARG A 81 -2.96 -6.10 -10.25
N ARG A 82 -2.53 -7.36 -10.17
CA ARG A 82 -3.38 -8.48 -10.59
C ARG A 82 -4.52 -8.72 -9.62
N GLN A 83 -4.23 -8.62 -8.33
CA GLN A 83 -5.21 -8.87 -7.28
C GLN A 83 -6.25 -7.76 -7.19
N MET A 84 -5.82 -6.54 -7.39
CA MET A 84 -6.67 -5.35 -7.35
C MET A 84 -6.46 -4.56 -8.65
N PRO A 85 -7.10 -4.98 -9.76
CA PRO A 85 -6.83 -4.38 -11.07
C PRO A 85 -7.08 -2.88 -11.13
N ASN A 86 -8.04 -2.39 -10.35
CA ASN A 86 -8.36 -0.98 -10.33
C ASN A 86 -8.00 -0.40 -8.98
N LEU A 87 -7.28 0.73 -9.00
CA LEU A 87 -7.00 1.44 -7.78
C LEU A 87 -8.29 2.07 -7.26
N GLN A 88 -8.60 1.80 -6.00
CA GLN A 88 -9.73 2.42 -5.34
C GLN A 88 -9.22 3.35 -4.28
N LYS A 89 -9.63 4.61 -4.35
CA LYS A 89 -9.29 5.56 -3.31
C LYS A 89 -10.02 5.19 -2.04
N HIS A 90 -9.36 5.43 -0.92
CA HIS A 90 -10.00 5.22 0.36
C HIS A 90 -10.97 6.36 0.62
N LYS A 91 -12.23 6.01 0.86
CA LYS A 91 -13.24 7.00 1.18
C LYS A 91 -13.61 6.84 2.64
N PRO A 92 -13.53 7.92 3.43
CA PRO A 92 -13.98 7.84 4.81
C PRO A 92 -15.44 7.43 4.84
N ARG A 93 -15.82 6.72 5.89
CA ARG A 93 -17.22 6.36 6.04
C ARG A 93 -18.05 7.63 6.12
N ARG A 94 -19.05 7.71 5.30
CA ARG A 94 -19.89 8.90 5.25
C ARG A 94 -21.30 8.56 5.66
N ARG A 95 -21.90 9.55 6.28
CA ARG A 95 -23.30 9.42 6.62
C ARG A 95 -24.12 9.49 5.33
N ALA A 96 -25.12 8.65 5.24
CA ALA A 96 -26.02 8.68 4.09
C ALA A 96 -26.80 9.98 4.10
N HIS A 97 -27.13 10.44 2.94
CA HIS A 97 -27.89 11.67 2.79
C HIS A 97 -29.32 11.35 2.50
#